data_1b8d95ffc934ed8d9a088db1580c95ab
#
_entry.id   1b8d95ffc934ed8d9a088db1580c95ab
#
_cell.length_a   1.000
_cell.length_b   1.000
_cell.length_c   1.000
_cell.angle_alpha   90.00
_cell.angle_beta   90.00
_cell.angle_gamma   90.00
#
_symmetry.space_group_name_H-M   'P 1'
#
loop_
_entity.id
_entity.type
_entity.pdbx_description
1 polymer ?
#
loop_
_entity_poly.entity_id
_entity_poly.type
_entity_poly.pdbx_seq_one_letter_code
_entity_poly.pdbx_strand_id
1 'polypeptide(L)'
;MSTTHDAPEALDAETTPTENPARQLHLAVALDGAGWHPAAWREPTAQPELLFTADYWIDQARTAERGLLDFVTIEDSLGLQSTDPLGPDGRNDQVRGRLDAVLTAARIAPVTSHIGLVPTATVTHTEPFHVSKGIATLDYVSTGRAGWRAQLSASPAHAEHFGRRTIDGFDPADLASPEVLALIDDLFDEAADFAEVVRRLWDSWEDDAEIRDAATGRFVDRDKLHYIDFASRHFSVRGPSIVPRPPQGQPLVTALAHVTSAYRFAARSADVIFVTPFDTTQVGSILDEVRSEITAAGRKTSQVRIFADLVVFLDSDAATATERKARLDALDGTEYRSDALIFTGSAAELADLLAAWQAAGLDGFRLRPGAVPHDLDAITDDLVPELQRRGLFRENYLADTLRGHLGLPRPQNRYAATSSTTTAALEATTAQGVSA
;
A
#
# COMPACT_ATOMS: atom_id res chain seq x y z
N MET A 1 -3.46 -80.82 -6.65
CA MET A 1 -3.56 -80.16 -5.34
C MET A 1 -3.26 -78.68 -5.58
N SER A 2 -4.34 -77.94 -5.66
CA SER A 2 -4.34 -76.51 -5.96
C SER A 2 -4.44 -75.75 -4.63
N THR A 3 -3.50 -74.89 -4.34
CA THR A 3 -3.55 -73.99 -3.20
C THR A 3 -3.83 -72.56 -3.72
N THR A 4 -5.05 -72.15 -3.43
CA THR A 4 -5.48 -70.78 -3.61
C THR A 4 -4.84 -69.89 -2.53
N HIS A 5 -4.24 -68.78 -2.96
CA HIS A 5 -3.71 -67.72 -2.09
C HIS A 5 -4.75 -66.61 -2.02
N ASP A 6 -5.29 -66.41 -0.83
CA ASP A 6 -6.14 -65.29 -0.48
C ASP A 6 -5.28 -64.02 -0.39
N ALA A 7 -5.73 -62.97 -1.07
CA ALA A 7 -5.19 -61.61 -0.93
C ALA A 7 -5.98 -60.89 0.19
N PRO A 8 -5.32 -60.07 1.05
CA PRO A 8 -6.01 -59.30 2.05
C PRO A 8 -6.73 -58.06 1.44
N GLU A 9 -7.96 -57.87 1.89
CA GLU A 9 -8.78 -56.68 1.63
C GLU A 9 -8.06 -55.40 2.06
N ALA A 10 -8.02 -54.42 1.14
CA ALA A 10 -7.58 -53.05 1.42
C ALA A 10 -8.66 -52.33 2.24
N LEU A 11 -8.32 -51.96 3.45
CA LEU A 11 -9.10 -51.02 4.28
C LEU A 11 -9.07 -49.64 3.63
N ASP A 12 -10.23 -49.18 3.20
CA ASP A 12 -10.47 -47.82 2.80
C ASP A 12 -10.18 -46.88 3.99
N ALA A 13 -9.06 -46.14 3.89
CA ALA A 13 -8.77 -45.05 4.80
C ALA A 13 -9.71 -43.89 4.41
N GLU A 14 -10.75 -43.65 5.20
CA GLU A 14 -11.52 -42.41 5.17
C GLU A 14 -10.55 -41.23 5.33
N THR A 15 -10.32 -40.52 4.23
CA THR A 15 -9.67 -39.23 4.25
C THR A 15 -10.58 -38.22 4.94
N THR A 16 -10.29 -37.93 6.20
CA THR A 16 -10.82 -36.77 6.91
C THR A 16 -10.63 -35.52 6.05
N PRO A 17 -11.67 -34.67 5.91
CA PRO A 17 -11.49 -33.40 5.20
C PRO A 17 -10.43 -32.62 5.94
N THR A 18 -9.31 -32.30 5.27
CA THR A 18 -8.34 -31.34 5.75
C THR A 18 -9.07 -30.00 5.91
N GLU A 19 -9.22 -29.57 7.16
CA GLU A 19 -9.67 -28.21 7.47
C GLU A 19 -8.83 -27.24 6.63
N ASN A 20 -9.53 -26.40 5.87
CA ASN A 20 -8.91 -25.34 5.09
C ASN A 20 -8.12 -24.45 6.10
N PRO A 21 -6.80 -24.28 5.97
CA PRO A 21 -6.05 -23.53 6.96
C PRO A 21 -6.72 -22.17 7.12
N ALA A 22 -7.02 -21.78 8.35
CA ALA A 22 -7.65 -20.51 8.65
C ALA A 22 -6.91 -19.39 7.89
N ARG A 23 -7.66 -18.57 7.15
CA ARG A 23 -7.08 -17.47 6.36
C ARG A 23 -6.36 -16.53 7.31
N GLN A 24 -5.03 -16.45 7.21
CA GLN A 24 -4.22 -15.55 8.05
C GLN A 24 -4.51 -14.09 7.73
N LEU A 25 -4.41 -13.24 8.75
CA LEU A 25 -4.51 -11.80 8.63
C LEU A 25 -3.25 -11.23 7.95
N HIS A 26 -3.43 -10.13 7.23
CA HIS A 26 -2.35 -9.23 6.86
C HIS A 26 -2.31 -8.03 7.79
N LEU A 27 -1.12 -7.63 8.22
CA LEU A 27 -0.91 -6.46 9.07
C LEU A 27 0.12 -5.52 8.46
N ALA A 28 -0.21 -4.24 8.44
CA ALA A 28 0.68 -3.16 8.11
C ALA A 28 0.63 -2.07 9.18
N VAL A 29 1.63 -1.23 9.25
CA VAL A 29 1.64 -0.07 10.14
C VAL A 29 1.88 1.20 9.35
N ALA A 30 1.19 2.27 9.73
CA ALA A 30 1.35 3.60 9.16
C ALA A 30 2.19 4.48 10.09
N LEU A 31 3.36 4.89 9.64
CA LEU A 31 4.30 5.71 10.39
C LEU A 31 4.16 7.19 10.00
N ASP A 32 3.86 8.03 10.97
CA ASP A 32 3.81 9.50 10.83
C ASP A 32 4.43 10.18 12.06
N GLY A 33 5.57 10.81 11.89
CA GLY A 33 6.25 11.54 12.96
C GLY A 33 6.41 10.72 14.25
N ALA A 34 5.97 11.28 15.37
CA ALA A 34 5.97 10.63 16.68
C ALA A 34 4.71 9.79 16.95
N GLY A 35 3.83 9.62 15.96
CA GLY A 35 2.55 8.93 16.06
C GLY A 35 1.42 9.79 15.49
N TRP A 36 0.24 9.18 15.36
CA TRP A 36 -0.91 9.82 14.73
C TRP A 36 -1.62 10.85 15.62
N HIS A 37 -1.43 10.78 16.94
CA HIS A 37 -1.95 11.81 17.82
C HIS A 37 -1.08 13.08 17.75
N PRO A 38 -1.64 14.28 17.56
CA PRO A 38 -0.86 15.52 17.42
C PRO A 38 0.08 15.82 18.59
N ALA A 39 -0.27 15.40 19.81
CA ALA A 39 0.55 15.54 21.01
C ALA A 39 1.45 14.32 21.30
N ALA A 40 1.52 13.31 20.42
CA ALA A 40 2.31 12.08 20.65
C ALA A 40 3.80 12.35 20.94
N TRP A 41 4.36 13.41 20.35
CA TRP A 41 5.75 13.82 20.59
C TRP A 41 6.04 14.21 22.04
N ARG A 42 4.99 14.42 22.87
CA ARG A 42 5.07 14.72 24.31
C ARG A 42 4.96 13.48 25.20
N GLU A 43 4.84 12.29 24.60
CA GLU A 43 4.91 11.05 25.37
C GLU A 43 6.29 10.90 26.00
N PRO A 44 6.37 10.38 27.25
CA PRO A 44 7.66 10.21 27.92
C PRO A 44 8.68 9.35 27.18
N THR A 45 8.19 8.42 26.34
CA THR A 45 9.00 7.52 25.52
C THR A 45 9.28 8.06 24.12
N ALA A 46 8.61 9.14 23.69
CA ALA A 46 8.87 9.77 22.42
C ALA A 46 10.29 10.38 22.39
N GLN A 47 10.87 10.39 21.20
CA GLN A 47 12.22 10.91 20.94
C GLN A 47 12.14 12.02 19.88
N PRO A 48 11.50 13.16 20.19
CA PRO A 48 11.21 14.21 19.22
C PRO A 48 12.47 14.79 18.56
N GLU A 49 13.60 14.80 19.26
CA GLU A 49 14.90 15.24 18.74
C GLU A 49 15.47 14.33 17.65
N LEU A 50 14.97 13.10 17.51
CA LEU A 50 15.42 12.12 16.51
C LEU A 50 14.54 12.06 15.27
N LEU A 51 13.38 12.72 15.24
CA LEU A 51 12.37 12.63 14.14
C LEU A 51 12.95 12.87 12.73
N PHE A 52 14.00 13.69 12.62
CA PHE A 52 14.66 14.00 11.35
C PHE A 52 16.00 13.26 11.18
N THR A 53 16.19 12.15 11.89
CA THR A 53 17.35 11.27 11.73
C THR A 53 16.98 9.96 11.03
N ALA A 54 17.95 9.37 10.34
CA ALA A 54 17.73 8.08 9.67
C ALA A 54 17.48 6.96 10.68
N ASP A 55 18.17 6.99 11.81
CA ASP A 55 18.12 5.91 12.81
C ASP A 55 16.72 5.79 13.42
N TYR A 56 16.04 6.91 13.67
CA TYR A 56 14.65 6.90 14.13
C TYR A 56 13.71 6.07 13.25
N TRP A 57 13.76 6.29 11.93
CA TRP A 57 12.91 5.58 10.98
C TRP A 57 13.34 4.13 10.77
N ILE A 58 14.64 3.87 10.83
CA ILE A 58 15.20 2.51 10.77
C ILE A 58 14.71 1.67 11.96
N ASP A 59 14.76 2.22 13.16
CA ASP A 59 14.36 1.49 14.37
C ASP A 59 12.87 1.15 14.35
N GLN A 60 12.00 2.06 13.90
CA GLN A 60 10.58 1.76 13.73
C GLN A 60 10.32 0.67 12.68
N ALA A 61 10.99 0.75 11.53
CA ALA A 61 10.85 -0.27 10.49
C ALA A 61 11.36 -1.64 10.96
N ARG A 62 12.45 -1.69 11.71
CA ARG A 62 12.96 -2.92 12.32
C ARG A 62 12.04 -3.48 13.39
N THR A 63 11.41 -2.62 14.20
CA THR A 63 10.38 -3.03 15.14
C THR A 63 9.21 -3.69 14.41
N ALA A 64 8.69 -3.06 13.36
CA ALA A 64 7.65 -3.63 12.53
C ALA A 64 8.08 -4.98 11.88
N GLU A 65 9.32 -5.09 11.42
CA GLU A 65 9.88 -6.32 10.85
C GLU A 65 9.99 -7.44 11.90
N ARG A 66 10.41 -7.14 13.13
CA ARG A 66 10.42 -8.13 14.24
C ARG A 66 9.02 -8.65 14.54
N GLY A 67 8.01 -7.79 14.44
CA GLY A 67 6.60 -8.17 14.56
C GLY A 67 6.04 -8.89 13.33
N LEU A 68 6.85 -9.21 12.34
CA LEU A 68 6.44 -9.92 11.11
C LEU A 68 5.35 -9.19 10.30
N LEU A 69 5.25 -7.87 10.37
CA LEU A 69 4.26 -7.09 9.63
C LEU A 69 4.55 -7.18 8.11
N ASP A 70 3.50 -7.06 7.29
CA ASP A 70 3.63 -7.16 5.82
C ASP A 70 4.42 -5.97 5.26
N PHE A 71 4.09 -4.76 5.72
CA PHE A 71 4.76 -3.53 5.27
C PHE A 71 4.55 -2.36 6.24
N VAL A 72 5.40 -1.36 6.09
CA VAL A 72 5.21 -0.04 6.66
C VAL A 72 4.80 0.95 5.55
N THR A 73 3.81 1.81 5.82
CA THR A 73 3.64 3.05 5.06
C THR A 73 4.34 4.19 5.77
N ILE A 74 4.99 5.06 5.02
CA ILE A 74 5.61 6.28 5.54
C ILE A 74 4.80 7.44 4.98
N GLU A 75 4.21 8.23 5.86
CA GLU A 75 3.39 9.36 5.47
C GLU A 75 4.23 10.51 4.92
N ASP A 76 3.70 11.17 3.90
CA ASP A 76 4.29 12.36 3.28
C ASP A 76 3.20 13.33 2.83
N SER A 77 3.58 14.58 2.57
CA SER A 77 2.71 15.62 2.07
C SER A 77 3.54 16.70 1.38
N LEU A 78 2.87 17.53 0.59
CA LEU A 78 3.49 18.71 -0.05
C LEU A 78 3.45 19.96 0.82
N GLY A 79 2.97 19.88 2.06
CA GLY A 79 2.92 20.98 3.00
C GLY A 79 3.24 20.56 4.43
N LEU A 80 3.39 21.53 5.30
CA LEU A 80 3.53 21.27 6.73
C LEU A 80 2.25 20.61 7.28
N GLN A 81 2.40 19.77 8.31
CA GLN A 81 1.25 19.24 9.03
C GLN A 81 0.38 20.40 9.52
N SER A 82 -0.92 20.26 9.41
CA SER A 82 -1.90 21.28 9.78
C SER A 82 -3.19 20.60 10.26
N THR A 83 -3.88 21.25 11.17
CA THR A 83 -5.26 20.92 11.55
C THR A 83 -6.27 21.46 10.55
N ASP A 84 -5.86 22.43 9.70
CA ASP A 84 -6.61 22.89 8.54
C ASP A 84 -6.25 22.03 7.31
N PRO A 85 -7.18 21.27 6.72
CA PRO A 85 -6.90 20.41 5.58
C PRO A 85 -6.52 21.16 4.30
N LEU A 86 -6.81 22.46 4.21
CA LEU A 86 -6.60 23.27 3.02
C LEU A 86 -5.43 24.25 3.12
N GLY A 87 -4.90 24.47 4.33
CA GLY A 87 -3.82 25.42 4.53
C GLY A 87 -3.09 25.31 5.87
N PRO A 88 -2.18 26.24 6.15
CA PRO A 88 -1.46 26.28 7.43
C PRO A 88 -2.36 26.81 8.57
N ASP A 89 -2.31 26.18 9.73
CA ASP A 89 -3.08 26.54 10.92
C ASP A 89 -2.34 27.49 11.91
N GLY A 90 -1.04 27.73 11.69
CA GLY A 90 -0.23 28.58 12.56
C GLY A 90 0.12 27.98 13.93
N ARG A 91 -0.26 26.74 14.25
CA ARG A 91 0.12 26.06 15.50
C ARG A 91 1.63 25.77 15.54
N ASN A 92 2.22 25.84 16.72
CA ASN A 92 3.65 25.60 16.98
C ASN A 92 3.88 24.54 18.07
N ASP A 93 2.83 23.92 18.56
CA ASP A 93 2.81 22.96 19.66
C ASP A 93 2.56 21.51 19.20
N GLN A 94 2.62 21.28 17.90
CA GLN A 94 2.53 19.98 17.24
C GLN A 94 3.76 19.75 16.35
N VAL A 95 4.01 18.51 15.95
CA VAL A 95 5.09 18.19 15.00
C VAL A 95 4.86 18.94 13.68
N ARG A 96 5.91 19.58 13.18
CA ARG A 96 5.94 20.27 11.88
C ARG A 96 7.17 19.81 11.09
N GLY A 97 6.95 19.52 9.80
CA GLY A 97 7.98 19.01 8.90
C GLY A 97 7.96 17.49 8.79
N ARG A 98 8.36 17.01 7.62
CA ARG A 98 8.53 15.60 7.26
C ARG A 98 9.79 15.44 6.43
N LEU A 99 10.41 14.26 6.52
CA LEU A 99 11.41 13.84 5.54
C LEU A 99 10.67 13.25 4.33
N ASP A 100 11.27 13.35 3.14
CA ASP A 100 10.77 12.68 1.93
C ASP A 100 10.62 11.17 2.18
N ALA A 101 9.41 10.65 1.99
CA ALA A 101 9.09 9.27 2.32
C ALA A 101 9.82 8.27 1.41
N VAL A 102 10.02 8.59 0.11
CA VAL A 102 10.70 7.70 -0.84
C VAL A 102 12.19 7.60 -0.49
N LEU A 103 12.83 8.72 -0.15
CA LEU A 103 14.23 8.74 0.26
C LEU A 103 14.43 8.07 1.62
N THR A 104 13.49 8.25 2.55
CA THR A 104 13.48 7.58 3.85
C THR A 104 13.35 6.06 3.67
N ALA A 105 12.40 5.60 2.85
CA ALA A 105 12.25 4.18 2.50
C ALA A 105 13.53 3.60 1.85
N ALA A 106 14.16 4.35 0.94
CA ALA A 106 15.41 3.94 0.31
C ALA A 106 16.57 3.81 1.32
N ARG A 107 16.57 4.63 2.38
CA ARG A 107 17.56 4.52 3.47
C ARG A 107 17.28 3.32 4.38
N ILE A 108 16.00 2.95 4.59
CA ILE A 108 15.60 1.77 5.38
C ILE A 108 15.89 0.47 4.64
N ALA A 109 15.72 0.44 3.33
CA ALA A 109 15.81 -0.77 2.49
C ALA A 109 17.04 -1.65 2.76
N PRO A 110 18.30 -1.13 2.84
CA PRO A 110 19.49 -1.96 3.01
C PRO A 110 19.68 -2.49 4.44
N VAL A 111 18.89 -2.07 5.41
CA VAL A 111 19.02 -2.44 6.82
C VAL A 111 17.83 -3.24 7.36
N THR A 112 16.93 -3.64 6.47
CA THR A 112 15.80 -4.55 6.67
C THR A 112 15.84 -5.66 5.63
N SER A 113 15.17 -6.80 5.86
CA SER A 113 15.28 -8.00 5.01
C SER A 113 13.95 -8.45 4.42
N HIS A 114 12.83 -8.22 5.10
CA HIS A 114 11.52 -8.78 4.75
C HIS A 114 10.40 -7.74 4.66
N ILE A 115 10.38 -6.77 5.57
CA ILE A 115 9.32 -5.77 5.65
C ILE A 115 9.16 -5.00 4.34
N GLY A 116 7.93 -4.88 3.84
CA GLY A 116 7.61 -4.06 2.70
C GLY A 116 7.72 -2.56 3.01
N LEU A 117 8.18 -1.79 2.05
CA LEU A 117 8.40 -0.35 2.16
C LEU A 117 7.45 0.38 1.20
N VAL A 118 6.44 1.04 1.74
CA VAL A 118 5.36 1.68 0.96
C VAL A 118 5.34 3.19 1.29
N PRO A 119 6.29 3.96 0.74
CA PRO A 119 6.30 5.40 0.93
C PRO A 119 5.08 6.04 0.27
N THR A 120 4.57 7.12 0.86
CA THR A 120 3.59 8.00 0.23
C THR A 120 4.30 8.90 -0.78
N ALA A 121 3.69 9.07 -1.96
CA ALA A 121 4.06 10.11 -2.90
C ALA A 121 2.80 10.72 -3.50
N THR A 122 2.69 12.05 -3.42
CA THR A 122 1.54 12.79 -3.92
C THR A 122 1.56 12.80 -5.45
N VAL A 123 0.44 12.43 -6.08
CA VAL A 123 0.27 12.42 -7.54
C VAL A 123 -0.03 13.80 -8.10
N THR A 124 -0.77 14.62 -7.35
CA THR A 124 -1.11 15.99 -7.72
C THR A 124 0.15 16.84 -7.72
N HIS A 125 0.37 17.65 -8.76
CA HIS A 125 1.51 18.55 -8.96
C HIS A 125 2.87 17.90 -9.24
N THR A 126 3.04 16.58 -9.06
CA THR A 126 4.28 15.86 -9.34
C THR A 126 4.27 15.21 -10.74
N GLU A 127 5.34 14.54 -11.13
CA GLU A 127 5.47 13.96 -12.45
C GLU A 127 5.52 12.44 -12.39
N PRO A 128 4.65 11.71 -13.12
CA PRO A 128 4.59 10.25 -13.06
C PRO A 128 5.90 9.56 -13.47
N PHE A 129 6.68 10.16 -14.39
CA PHE A 129 7.97 9.62 -14.79
C PHE A 129 8.97 9.58 -13.62
N HIS A 130 8.99 10.64 -12.78
CA HIS A 130 9.88 10.71 -11.62
C HIS A 130 9.47 9.72 -10.53
N VAL A 131 8.17 9.65 -10.21
CA VAL A 131 7.66 8.70 -9.21
C VAL A 131 7.90 7.26 -9.67
N SER A 132 7.57 6.94 -10.93
CA SER A 132 7.83 5.61 -11.53
C SER A 132 9.30 5.18 -11.35
N LYS A 133 10.23 6.07 -11.72
CA LYS A 133 11.67 5.84 -11.59
C LYS A 133 12.09 5.63 -10.14
N GLY A 134 11.61 6.49 -9.23
CA GLY A 134 11.94 6.43 -7.80
C GLY A 134 11.49 5.12 -7.17
N ILE A 135 10.24 4.72 -7.38
CA ILE A 135 9.69 3.48 -6.83
C ILE A 135 10.32 2.22 -7.47
N ALA A 136 10.58 2.24 -8.79
CA ALA A 136 11.31 1.14 -9.43
C ALA A 136 12.73 0.98 -8.86
N THR A 137 13.43 2.10 -8.58
CA THR A 137 14.73 2.07 -7.91
C THR A 137 14.62 1.54 -6.49
N LEU A 138 13.60 1.96 -5.73
CA LEU A 138 13.34 1.43 -4.39
C LEU A 138 13.10 -0.08 -4.42
N ASP A 139 12.40 -0.59 -5.44
CA ASP A 139 12.17 -2.03 -5.60
C ASP A 139 13.48 -2.80 -5.81
N TYR A 140 14.41 -2.25 -6.60
CA TYR A 140 15.75 -2.83 -6.78
C TYR A 140 16.56 -2.82 -5.48
N VAL A 141 16.65 -1.69 -4.80
CA VAL A 141 17.49 -1.58 -3.59
C VAL A 141 16.90 -2.29 -2.38
N SER A 142 15.60 -2.57 -2.39
CA SER A 142 14.90 -3.39 -1.39
C SER A 142 14.73 -4.85 -1.81
N THR A 143 15.23 -5.26 -2.98
CA THR A 143 15.12 -6.63 -3.51
C THR A 143 13.67 -7.12 -3.63
N GLY A 144 12.77 -6.28 -4.17
CA GLY A 144 11.38 -6.65 -4.43
C GLY A 144 10.42 -6.37 -3.28
N ARG A 145 10.73 -5.40 -2.41
CA ARG A 145 9.88 -5.07 -1.25
C ARG A 145 9.25 -3.68 -1.32
N ALA A 146 9.35 -3.00 -2.48
CA ALA A 146 8.77 -1.69 -2.64
C ALA A 146 7.27 -1.74 -2.93
N GLY A 147 6.59 -0.73 -2.43
CA GLY A 147 5.27 -0.30 -2.87
C GLY A 147 5.22 1.21 -2.98
N TRP A 148 4.05 1.73 -3.26
CA TRP A 148 3.78 3.16 -3.34
C TRP A 148 2.35 3.45 -2.88
N ARG A 149 2.21 4.39 -1.95
CA ARG A 149 0.91 4.93 -1.56
C ARG A 149 0.63 6.19 -2.38
N ALA A 150 -0.33 6.08 -3.29
CA ALA A 150 -0.81 7.21 -4.08
C ALA A 150 -1.66 8.14 -3.21
N GLN A 151 -1.33 9.43 -3.20
CA GLN A 151 -2.05 10.45 -2.46
C GLN A 151 -2.37 11.64 -3.34
N LEU A 152 -3.57 12.20 -3.20
CA LEU A 152 -3.99 13.43 -3.87
C LEU A 152 -3.79 14.64 -2.96
N SER A 153 -3.78 15.82 -3.58
CA SER A 153 -3.86 17.08 -2.88
C SER A 153 -4.82 18.04 -3.58
N ALA A 154 -5.81 18.53 -2.83
CA ALA A 154 -6.70 19.60 -3.25
C ALA A 154 -6.33 20.95 -2.58
N SER A 155 -5.18 21.02 -1.88
CA SER A 155 -4.77 22.22 -1.16
C SER A 155 -4.26 23.32 -2.09
N PRO A 156 -4.81 24.54 -2.03
CA PRO A 156 -4.28 25.72 -2.73
C PRO A 156 -2.79 25.98 -2.38
N ALA A 157 -2.45 25.88 -1.09
CA ALA A 157 -1.07 26.11 -0.63
C ALA A 157 -0.06 25.13 -1.25
N HIS A 158 -0.46 23.87 -1.48
CA HIS A 158 0.38 22.90 -2.17
C HIS A 158 0.56 23.27 -3.66
N ALA A 159 -0.49 23.77 -4.33
CA ALA A 159 -0.40 24.20 -5.72
C ALA A 159 0.59 25.36 -5.91
N GLU A 160 0.62 26.29 -4.95
CA GLU A 160 1.53 27.44 -4.96
C GLU A 160 3.02 27.04 -4.95
N HIS A 161 3.39 25.90 -4.33
CA HIS A 161 4.77 25.41 -4.33
C HIS A 161 5.28 25.05 -5.74
N PHE A 162 4.38 24.73 -6.67
CA PHE A 162 4.73 24.32 -8.04
C PHE A 162 4.47 25.41 -9.08
N GLY A 163 3.53 26.32 -8.83
CA GLY A 163 3.20 27.44 -9.72
C GLY A 163 2.71 27.04 -11.11
N ARG A 164 2.24 25.81 -11.31
CA ARG A 164 1.78 25.29 -12.62
C ARG A 164 0.28 25.38 -12.83
N ARG A 165 -0.48 25.33 -11.75
CA ARG A 165 -1.93 25.52 -11.74
C ARG A 165 -2.38 26.18 -10.45
N THR A 166 -3.55 26.78 -10.51
CA THR A 166 -4.24 27.29 -9.33
C THR A 166 -5.33 26.27 -8.94
N ILE A 167 -5.47 26.02 -7.66
CA ILE A 167 -6.61 25.35 -7.07
C ILE A 167 -7.31 26.40 -6.21
N ASP A 168 -8.57 26.68 -6.51
CA ASP A 168 -9.35 27.60 -5.69
C ASP A 168 -9.69 26.94 -4.36
N GLY A 169 -9.50 27.66 -3.26
CA GLY A 169 -9.91 27.18 -1.95
C GLY A 169 -11.43 27.07 -1.88
N PHE A 170 -11.91 26.11 -1.11
CA PHE A 170 -13.33 25.94 -0.83
C PHE A 170 -13.57 25.82 0.69
N ASP A 171 -14.74 26.23 1.14
CA ASP A 171 -15.15 26.00 2.52
C ASP A 171 -15.42 24.49 2.70
N PRO A 172 -14.89 23.82 3.75
CA PRO A 172 -15.27 22.45 4.08
C PRO A 172 -16.80 22.21 4.16
N ALA A 173 -17.58 23.25 4.43
CA ALA A 173 -19.05 23.17 4.38
C ALA A 173 -19.59 22.97 2.95
N ASP A 174 -18.82 23.34 1.92
CA ASP A 174 -19.20 23.24 0.50
C ASP A 174 -18.75 21.93 -0.16
N LEU A 175 -18.24 20.96 0.59
CA LEU A 175 -17.75 19.67 0.07
C LEU A 175 -18.79 18.92 -0.78
N ALA A 176 -20.08 19.16 -0.57
CA ALA A 176 -21.17 18.57 -1.35
C ALA A 176 -21.62 19.44 -2.54
N SER A 177 -20.99 20.61 -2.77
CA SER A 177 -21.33 21.44 -3.92
C SER A 177 -20.90 20.78 -5.24
N PRO A 178 -21.66 20.98 -6.33
CA PRO A 178 -21.30 20.41 -7.63
C PRO A 178 -19.92 20.81 -8.12
N GLU A 179 -19.47 22.02 -7.80
CA GLU A 179 -18.17 22.57 -8.21
C GLU A 179 -17.02 21.86 -7.50
N VAL A 180 -17.13 21.67 -6.18
CA VAL A 180 -16.13 20.95 -5.37
C VAL A 180 -16.09 19.46 -5.73
N LEU A 181 -17.26 18.84 -5.92
CA LEU A 181 -17.32 17.45 -6.38
C LEU A 181 -16.67 17.26 -7.75
N ALA A 182 -16.90 18.19 -8.69
CA ALA A 182 -16.26 18.14 -10.01
C ALA A 182 -14.72 18.30 -9.93
N LEU A 183 -14.24 19.17 -9.05
CA LEU A 183 -12.78 19.31 -8.78
C LEU A 183 -12.20 18.01 -8.22
N ILE A 184 -12.87 17.41 -7.23
CA ILE A 184 -12.44 16.15 -6.61
C ILE A 184 -12.43 15.02 -7.64
N ASP A 185 -13.46 14.89 -8.46
CA ASP A 185 -13.51 13.87 -9.52
C ASP A 185 -12.40 14.07 -10.57
N ASP A 186 -12.08 15.32 -10.96
CA ASP A 186 -10.97 15.62 -11.87
C ASP A 186 -9.61 15.23 -11.28
N LEU A 187 -9.39 15.47 -9.97
CA LEU A 187 -8.16 15.07 -9.28
C LEU A 187 -8.03 13.54 -9.19
N PHE A 188 -9.12 12.81 -9.00
CA PHE A 188 -9.11 11.34 -9.01
C PHE A 188 -8.87 10.78 -10.43
N ASP A 189 -9.42 11.41 -11.46
CA ASP A 189 -9.13 11.05 -12.85
C ASP A 189 -7.65 11.28 -13.20
N GLU A 190 -7.08 12.42 -12.78
CA GLU A 190 -5.64 12.69 -12.91
C GLU A 190 -4.80 11.63 -12.20
N ALA A 191 -5.17 11.26 -10.97
CA ALA A 191 -4.49 10.22 -10.22
C ALA A 191 -4.55 8.85 -10.91
N ALA A 192 -5.67 8.52 -11.55
CA ALA A 192 -5.80 7.27 -12.31
C ALA A 192 -4.90 7.25 -13.56
N ASP A 193 -4.85 8.36 -14.30
CA ASP A 193 -3.92 8.53 -15.43
C ASP A 193 -2.46 8.46 -14.97
N PHE A 194 -2.13 9.11 -13.85
CA PHE A 194 -0.81 9.05 -13.25
C PHE A 194 -0.40 7.61 -12.92
N ALA A 195 -1.27 6.86 -12.23
CA ALA A 195 -1.00 5.47 -11.87
C ALA A 195 -0.84 4.58 -13.12
N GLU A 196 -1.65 4.80 -14.17
CA GLU A 196 -1.52 4.06 -15.43
C GLU A 196 -0.19 4.36 -16.13
N VAL A 197 0.24 5.62 -16.16
CA VAL A 197 1.57 6.00 -16.70
C VAL A 197 2.68 5.30 -15.92
N VAL A 198 2.63 5.35 -14.58
CA VAL A 198 3.62 4.68 -13.72
C VAL A 198 3.69 3.19 -14.03
N ARG A 199 2.54 2.50 -14.11
CA ARG A 199 2.47 1.07 -14.42
C ARG A 199 2.97 0.73 -15.83
N ARG A 200 2.68 1.57 -16.84
CA ARG A 200 3.21 1.39 -18.20
C ARG A 200 4.73 1.54 -18.24
N LEU A 201 5.26 2.51 -17.51
CA LEU A 201 6.70 2.74 -17.44
C LEU A 201 7.42 1.56 -16.78
N TRP A 202 6.85 0.94 -15.73
CA TRP A 202 7.42 -0.25 -15.11
C TRP A 202 7.48 -1.46 -16.07
N ASP A 203 6.52 -1.61 -16.97
CA ASP A 203 6.49 -2.68 -17.97
C ASP A 203 7.23 -2.31 -19.26
N SER A 204 7.71 -1.07 -19.43
CA SER A 204 8.33 -0.61 -20.69
C SER A 204 9.64 -1.31 -21.06
N TRP A 205 10.20 -2.10 -20.17
CA TRP A 205 11.26 -3.08 -20.41
C TRP A 205 10.66 -4.47 -20.23
N GLU A 206 10.95 -5.41 -21.16
CA GLU A 206 10.63 -6.81 -20.94
C GLU A 206 11.62 -7.43 -19.96
N ASP A 207 11.26 -8.58 -19.37
CA ASP A 207 12.07 -9.22 -18.32
C ASP A 207 13.48 -9.59 -18.76
N ASP A 208 13.65 -9.91 -20.04
CA ASP A 208 14.91 -10.32 -20.67
C ASP A 208 15.47 -9.27 -21.66
N ALA A 209 15.06 -8.01 -21.50
CA ALA A 209 15.58 -6.92 -22.30
C ALA A 209 17.08 -6.64 -22.05
N GLU A 210 17.58 -6.92 -20.85
CA GLU A 210 18.99 -6.78 -20.50
C GLU A 210 19.80 -8.02 -20.90
N ILE A 211 20.68 -7.87 -21.89
CA ILE A 211 21.55 -8.97 -22.39
C ILE A 211 22.86 -9.03 -21.62
N ARG A 212 23.51 -7.89 -21.42
CA ARG A 212 24.79 -7.72 -20.70
C ARG A 212 25.91 -8.65 -21.20
N ASP A 213 25.95 -8.93 -22.50
CA ASP A 213 26.95 -9.80 -23.12
C ASP A 213 28.17 -8.98 -23.60
N ALA A 214 29.26 -9.05 -22.83
CA ALA A 214 30.49 -8.37 -23.17
C ALA A 214 31.17 -8.96 -24.40
N ALA A 215 31.00 -10.26 -24.73
CA ALA A 215 31.62 -10.91 -25.87
C ALA A 215 31.05 -10.42 -27.20
N THR A 216 29.74 -10.17 -27.27
CA THR A 216 29.07 -9.64 -28.46
C THR A 216 28.94 -8.10 -28.43
N GLY A 217 29.29 -7.45 -27.31
CA GLY A 217 29.13 -5.99 -27.12
C GLY A 217 27.66 -5.57 -27.00
N ARG A 218 26.74 -6.50 -26.72
CA ARG A 218 25.30 -6.21 -26.58
C ARG A 218 24.95 -6.06 -25.11
N PHE A 219 24.54 -4.85 -24.70
CA PHE A 219 24.06 -4.60 -23.34
C PHE A 219 22.53 -4.80 -23.21
N VAL A 220 21.77 -4.44 -24.23
CA VAL A 220 20.30 -4.46 -24.21
C VAL A 220 19.76 -4.96 -25.55
N ASP A 221 18.60 -5.62 -25.51
CA ASP A 221 17.77 -5.88 -26.66
C ASP A 221 16.82 -4.70 -26.87
N ARG A 222 17.08 -3.92 -27.92
CA ARG A 222 16.32 -2.70 -28.18
C ARG A 222 14.87 -2.98 -28.53
N ASP A 223 14.57 -4.14 -29.12
CA ASP A 223 13.22 -4.50 -29.54
C ASP A 223 12.32 -4.85 -28.34
N LYS A 224 12.92 -5.04 -27.16
CA LYS A 224 12.26 -5.29 -25.89
C LYS A 224 12.13 -4.05 -25.01
N LEU A 225 12.41 -2.86 -25.55
CA LEU A 225 12.18 -1.57 -24.93
C LEU A 225 11.05 -0.85 -25.64
N HIS A 226 9.96 -0.60 -24.90
CA HIS A 226 8.72 -0.13 -25.49
C HIS A 226 8.46 1.34 -25.10
N TYR A 227 8.19 2.18 -26.10
CA TYR A 227 7.60 3.47 -25.86
C TYR A 227 6.17 3.28 -25.40
N ILE A 228 5.78 3.97 -24.30
CA ILE A 228 4.43 3.84 -23.77
C ILE A 228 3.44 4.73 -24.51
N ASP A 229 3.93 5.81 -25.13
CA ASP A 229 3.19 6.81 -25.91
C ASP A 229 1.82 7.14 -25.28
N PHE A 230 1.82 7.34 -23.96
CA PHE A 230 0.60 7.68 -23.24
C PHE A 230 0.21 9.12 -23.49
N ALA A 231 -1.07 9.33 -23.82
CA ALA A 231 -1.66 10.66 -23.96
C ALA A 231 -3.06 10.69 -23.34
N SER A 232 -3.29 11.67 -22.48
CA SER A 232 -4.59 12.00 -21.90
C SER A 232 -4.73 13.53 -21.77
N ARG A 233 -5.81 13.98 -21.15
CA ARG A 233 -5.95 15.41 -20.84
C ARG A 233 -4.95 15.90 -19.78
N HIS A 234 -4.44 15.00 -18.93
CA HIS A 234 -3.56 15.35 -17.81
C HIS A 234 -2.08 15.15 -18.15
N PHE A 235 -1.72 14.10 -18.91
CA PHE A 235 -0.34 13.70 -19.16
C PHE A 235 -0.08 13.34 -20.62
N SER A 236 1.13 13.63 -21.07
CA SER A 236 1.69 13.12 -22.31
C SER A 236 3.10 12.61 -22.02
N VAL A 237 3.25 11.28 -22.00
CA VAL A 237 4.50 10.63 -21.61
C VAL A 237 4.89 9.59 -22.64
N ARG A 238 6.05 9.79 -23.29
CA ARG A 238 6.54 8.90 -24.33
C ARG A 238 7.19 7.62 -23.77
N GLY A 239 7.97 7.71 -22.72
CA GLY A 239 8.81 6.60 -22.26
C GLY A 239 9.96 6.26 -23.22
N PRO A 240 10.61 5.08 -23.12
CA PRO A 240 10.47 4.12 -22.02
C PRO A 240 11.00 4.66 -20.69
N SER A 241 10.84 3.87 -19.61
CA SER A 241 11.55 4.12 -18.36
C SER A 241 13.06 4.02 -18.57
N ILE A 242 13.83 4.71 -17.72
CA ILE A 242 15.31 4.56 -17.66
C ILE A 242 15.74 3.48 -16.64
N VAL A 243 14.80 3.01 -15.82
CA VAL A 243 15.04 1.89 -14.90
C VAL A 243 14.45 0.64 -15.56
N PRO A 244 15.19 -0.47 -15.63
CA PRO A 244 14.67 -1.74 -16.11
C PRO A 244 13.44 -2.18 -15.30
N ARG A 245 12.76 -3.23 -15.77
CA ARG A 245 11.57 -3.76 -15.13
C ARG A 245 11.85 -4.12 -13.67
N PRO A 246 11.07 -3.61 -12.70
CA PRO A 246 11.31 -3.88 -11.27
C PRO A 246 11.30 -5.37 -10.94
N PRO A 247 12.00 -5.82 -9.88
CA PRO A 247 12.02 -7.22 -9.42
C PRO A 247 10.62 -7.83 -9.26
N GLN A 248 9.66 -7.08 -8.71
CA GLN A 248 8.27 -7.50 -8.58
C GLN A 248 7.48 -7.44 -9.91
N GLY A 249 8.09 -6.97 -11.00
CA GLY A 249 7.40 -6.60 -12.24
C GLY A 249 6.61 -5.30 -12.08
N GLN A 250 5.69 -5.29 -11.15
CA GLN A 250 4.88 -4.14 -10.74
C GLN A 250 5.00 -3.97 -9.22
N PRO A 251 5.77 -3.01 -8.70
CA PRO A 251 5.71 -2.63 -7.30
C PRO A 251 4.29 -2.38 -6.84
N LEU A 252 4.01 -2.65 -5.57
CA LEU A 252 2.65 -2.56 -5.02
C LEU A 252 2.13 -1.12 -5.08
N VAL A 253 0.92 -0.92 -5.59
CA VAL A 253 0.23 0.37 -5.53
C VAL A 253 -0.86 0.30 -4.47
N THR A 254 -0.88 1.26 -3.55
CA THR A 254 -1.89 1.34 -2.50
C THR A 254 -2.60 2.70 -2.52
N ALA A 255 -3.86 2.73 -2.08
CA ALA A 255 -4.63 3.95 -1.99
C ALA A 255 -5.59 3.92 -0.80
N LEU A 256 -5.75 5.04 -0.12
CA LEU A 256 -6.80 5.25 0.87
C LEU A 256 -8.08 5.71 0.16
N ALA A 257 -9.20 5.11 0.52
CA ALA A 257 -10.49 5.40 -0.07
C ALA A 257 -11.61 5.34 0.99
N HIS A 258 -12.42 6.39 1.04
CA HIS A 258 -13.55 6.51 1.97
C HIS A 258 -14.78 7.21 1.36
N VAL A 259 -14.74 7.45 0.04
CA VAL A 259 -15.86 7.97 -0.75
C VAL A 259 -15.87 7.30 -2.13
N THR A 260 -17.01 7.30 -2.82
CA THR A 260 -17.20 6.59 -4.09
C THR A 260 -16.17 6.94 -5.16
N SER A 261 -15.80 8.21 -5.34
CA SER A 261 -14.76 8.64 -6.29
C SER A 261 -13.40 8.01 -5.97
N ALA A 262 -13.05 7.94 -4.67
CA ALA A 262 -11.82 7.30 -4.21
C ALA A 262 -11.86 5.78 -4.40
N TYR A 263 -13.02 5.12 -4.14
CA TYR A 263 -13.19 3.69 -4.42
C TYR A 263 -13.01 3.38 -5.91
N ARG A 264 -13.57 4.21 -6.79
CA ARG A 264 -13.42 4.07 -8.25
C ARG A 264 -11.96 4.21 -8.69
N PHE A 265 -11.26 5.22 -8.19
CA PHE A 265 -9.82 5.38 -8.43
C PHE A 265 -9.02 4.18 -7.94
N ALA A 266 -9.22 3.78 -6.67
CA ALA A 266 -8.49 2.68 -6.06
C ALA A 266 -8.77 1.34 -6.78
N ALA A 267 -10.03 1.09 -7.16
CA ALA A 267 -10.43 -0.09 -7.92
C ALA A 267 -9.71 -0.21 -9.27
N ARG A 268 -9.49 0.91 -9.96
CA ARG A 268 -8.76 0.96 -11.25
C ARG A 268 -7.25 0.78 -11.06
N SER A 269 -6.69 1.33 -9.97
CA SER A 269 -5.27 1.63 -9.87
C SER A 269 -4.53 0.85 -8.78
N ALA A 270 -5.16 0.51 -7.66
CA ALA A 270 -4.48 -0.06 -6.49
C ALA A 270 -4.47 -1.59 -6.47
N ASP A 271 -3.45 -2.16 -5.83
CA ASP A 271 -3.35 -3.57 -5.45
C ASP A 271 -3.83 -3.78 -4.01
N VAL A 272 -3.69 -2.75 -3.15
CA VAL A 272 -4.24 -2.70 -1.80
C VAL A 272 -5.07 -1.43 -1.65
N ILE A 273 -6.31 -1.58 -1.19
CA ILE A 273 -7.23 -0.48 -0.91
C ILE A 273 -7.38 -0.38 0.61
N PHE A 274 -7.05 0.78 1.17
CA PHE A 274 -7.33 1.08 2.56
C PHE A 274 -8.72 1.71 2.69
N VAL A 275 -9.54 1.18 3.59
CA VAL A 275 -10.89 1.67 3.89
C VAL A 275 -11.02 2.03 5.36
N THR A 276 -11.99 2.85 5.72
CA THR A 276 -12.15 3.40 7.08
C THR A 276 -13.52 3.09 7.68
N PRO A 277 -13.88 1.81 7.91
CA PRO A 277 -15.12 1.47 8.61
C PRO A 277 -15.04 1.85 10.10
N PHE A 278 -16.17 2.21 10.69
CA PHE A 278 -16.29 2.50 12.12
C PHE A 278 -16.95 1.34 12.91
N ASP A 279 -17.60 0.41 12.23
CA ASP A 279 -18.23 -0.77 12.82
C ASP A 279 -18.35 -1.92 11.81
N THR A 280 -18.74 -3.10 12.28
CA THR A 280 -18.86 -4.31 11.44
C THR A 280 -19.94 -4.16 10.35
N THR A 281 -20.98 -3.38 10.58
CA THR A 281 -22.04 -3.15 9.58
C THR A 281 -21.47 -2.37 8.39
N GLN A 282 -20.68 -1.34 8.68
CA GLN A 282 -20.00 -0.55 7.65
C GLN A 282 -18.96 -1.36 6.89
N VAL A 283 -18.27 -2.32 7.53
CA VAL A 283 -17.37 -3.25 6.82
C VAL A 283 -18.10 -3.92 5.66
N GLY A 284 -19.29 -4.49 5.91
CA GLY A 284 -20.07 -5.17 4.87
C GLY A 284 -20.43 -4.24 3.71
N SER A 285 -21.00 -3.08 3.99
CA SER A 285 -21.45 -2.12 2.96
C SER A 285 -20.28 -1.56 2.14
N ILE A 286 -19.15 -1.25 2.78
CA ILE A 286 -17.94 -0.77 2.11
C ILE A 286 -17.35 -1.87 1.20
N LEU A 287 -17.29 -3.11 1.68
CA LEU A 287 -16.80 -4.22 0.87
C LEU A 287 -17.65 -4.47 -0.38
N ASP A 288 -18.97 -4.35 -0.27
CA ASP A 288 -19.88 -4.51 -1.41
C ASP A 288 -19.66 -3.40 -2.45
N GLU A 289 -19.52 -2.14 -2.02
CA GLU A 289 -19.24 -1.02 -2.91
C GLU A 289 -17.86 -1.16 -3.58
N VAL A 290 -16.80 -1.41 -2.82
CA VAL A 290 -15.45 -1.56 -3.35
C VAL A 290 -15.36 -2.72 -4.35
N ARG A 291 -15.97 -3.87 -4.05
CA ARG A 291 -15.99 -5.03 -4.95
C ARG A 291 -16.78 -4.76 -6.23
N SER A 292 -17.85 -3.99 -6.13
CA SER A 292 -18.61 -3.50 -7.30
C SER A 292 -17.73 -2.64 -8.21
N GLU A 293 -17.00 -1.68 -7.64
CA GLU A 293 -16.09 -0.80 -8.41
C GLU A 293 -14.92 -1.58 -9.01
N ILE A 294 -14.34 -2.58 -8.30
CA ILE A 294 -13.30 -3.46 -8.85
C ILE A 294 -13.83 -4.21 -10.08
N THR A 295 -15.06 -4.72 -10.01
CA THR A 295 -15.71 -5.43 -11.12
C THR A 295 -16.00 -4.48 -12.27
N ALA A 296 -16.50 -3.28 -12.00
CA ALA A 296 -16.75 -2.23 -12.99
C ALA A 296 -15.45 -1.79 -13.71
N ALA A 297 -14.32 -1.81 -12.99
CA ALA A 297 -12.99 -1.57 -13.56
C ALA A 297 -12.45 -2.74 -14.40
N GLY A 298 -13.21 -3.83 -14.57
CA GLY A 298 -12.81 -5.02 -15.34
C GLY A 298 -11.74 -5.89 -14.62
N ARG A 299 -11.55 -5.69 -13.32
CA ARG A 299 -10.59 -6.47 -12.52
C ARG A 299 -11.29 -7.57 -11.70
N LYS A 300 -10.52 -8.58 -11.33
CA LYS A 300 -10.98 -9.62 -10.41
C LYS A 300 -10.72 -9.17 -8.96
N THR A 301 -11.67 -9.41 -8.07
CA THR A 301 -11.51 -9.11 -6.63
C THR A 301 -10.31 -9.82 -6.01
N SER A 302 -9.95 -11.01 -6.50
CA SER A 302 -8.76 -11.74 -6.05
C SER A 302 -7.42 -11.06 -6.36
N GLN A 303 -7.42 -10.05 -7.23
CA GLN A 303 -6.23 -9.27 -7.60
C GLN A 303 -5.99 -8.06 -6.67
N VAL A 304 -6.91 -7.81 -5.75
CA VAL A 304 -6.90 -6.65 -4.85
C VAL A 304 -7.05 -7.14 -3.42
N ARG A 305 -6.35 -6.51 -2.50
CA ARG A 305 -6.52 -6.70 -1.06
C ARG A 305 -7.24 -5.48 -0.48
N ILE A 306 -8.19 -5.70 0.42
CA ILE A 306 -8.92 -4.64 1.09
C ILE A 306 -8.56 -4.66 2.57
N PHE A 307 -7.92 -3.60 3.04
CA PHE A 307 -7.47 -3.43 4.43
C PHE A 307 -8.29 -2.35 5.11
N ALA A 308 -8.62 -2.53 6.39
CA ALA A 308 -9.15 -1.43 7.18
C ALA A 308 -8.01 -0.65 7.86
N ASP A 309 -8.15 0.66 7.90
CA ASP A 309 -7.33 1.56 8.72
C ASP A 309 -7.95 1.71 10.11
N LEU A 310 -7.09 1.67 11.14
CA LEU A 310 -7.47 1.97 12.53
C LEU A 310 -6.36 2.78 13.20
N VAL A 311 -6.73 3.81 13.94
CA VAL A 311 -5.83 4.42 14.91
C VAL A 311 -5.89 3.62 16.19
N VAL A 312 -4.75 3.25 16.76
CA VAL A 312 -4.70 2.37 17.93
C VAL A 312 -3.92 2.99 19.09
N PHE A 313 -4.53 2.94 20.26
CA PHE A 313 -3.93 3.23 21.56
C PHE A 313 -4.01 1.94 22.37
N LEU A 314 -2.88 1.27 22.56
CA LEU A 314 -2.80 -0.05 23.20
C LEU A 314 -2.12 0.06 24.57
N ASP A 315 -2.75 -0.52 25.58
CA ASP A 315 -2.20 -0.65 26.94
C ASP A 315 -2.66 -1.99 27.54
N SER A 316 -2.36 -2.19 28.83
CA SER A 316 -2.76 -3.40 29.56
C SER A 316 -4.27 -3.66 29.57
N ASP A 317 -5.06 -2.61 29.49
CA ASP A 317 -6.53 -2.63 29.47
C ASP A 317 -7.11 -1.35 28.85
N ALA A 318 -8.40 -1.39 28.53
CA ALA A 318 -9.12 -0.29 27.88
C ALA A 318 -9.17 0.98 28.72
N ALA A 319 -9.18 0.89 30.05
CA ALA A 319 -9.21 2.08 30.92
C ALA A 319 -7.89 2.84 30.85
N THR A 320 -6.76 2.12 30.95
CA THR A 320 -5.40 2.69 30.85
C THR A 320 -5.16 3.31 29.48
N ALA A 321 -5.55 2.64 28.40
CA ALA A 321 -5.43 3.16 27.03
C ALA A 321 -6.28 4.44 26.84
N THR A 322 -7.50 4.45 27.35
CA THR A 322 -8.40 5.61 27.30
C THR A 322 -7.86 6.79 28.10
N GLU A 323 -7.34 6.56 29.30
CA GLU A 323 -6.72 7.59 30.12
C GLU A 323 -5.49 8.19 29.45
N ARG A 324 -4.66 7.37 28.78
CA ARG A 324 -3.48 7.84 28.02
C ARG A 324 -3.91 8.73 26.85
N LYS A 325 -4.90 8.30 26.06
CA LYS A 325 -5.45 9.14 24.98
C LYS A 325 -6.01 10.44 25.53
N ALA A 326 -6.81 10.40 26.58
CA ALA A 326 -7.39 11.61 27.19
C ALA A 326 -6.30 12.58 27.71
N ARG A 327 -5.19 12.07 28.24
CA ARG A 327 -4.04 12.88 28.63
C ARG A 327 -3.39 13.56 27.43
N LEU A 328 -3.25 12.86 26.30
CA LEU A 328 -2.73 13.44 25.05
C LEU A 328 -3.69 14.50 24.48
N ASP A 329 -5.01 14.22 24.48
CA ASP A 329 -6.05 15.20 24.11
C ASP A 329 -5.94 16.49 24.95
N ALA A 330 -5.76 16.35 26.26
CA ALA A 330 -5.58 17.49 27.15
C ALA A 330 -4.28 18.27 26.85
N LEU A 331 -3.22 17.61 26.46
CA LEU A 331 -1.96 18.24 26.04
C LEU A 331 -2.12 18.97 24.69
N ASP A 332 -2.91 18.46 23.76
CA ASP A 332 -3.20 19.12 22.48
C ASP A 332 -4.20 20.26 22.62
N GLY A 333 -5.03 20.22 23.68
CA GLY A 333 -6.10 21.18 23.93
C GLY A 333 -7.42 20.88 23.20
N THR A 334 -7.45 19.81 22.40
CA THR A 334 -8.65 19.35 21.68
C THR A 334 -8.70 17.82 21.67
N GLU A 335 -9.93 17.27 21.62
CA GLU A 335 -10.09 15.82 21.44
C GLU A 335 -9.62 15.43 20.04
N TYR A 336 -8.71 14.46 19.98
CA TYR A 336 -8.22 13.91 18.71
C TYR A 336 -9.33 13.13 17.99
N ARG A 337 -9.56 13.49 16.74
CA ARG A 337 -10.49 12.85 15.81
C ARG A 337 -9.73 12.31 14.59
N SER A 338 -10.25 11.25 13.98
CA SER A 338 -9.68 10.63 12.80
C SER A 338 -10.77 10.27 11.78
N ASP A 339 -10.36 10.16 10.51
CA ASP A 339 -11.14 9.55 9.42
C ASP A 339 -11.32 8.04 9.58
N ALA A 340 -10.57 7.41 10.49
CA ALA A 340 -10.63 5.99 10.81
C ALA A 340 -11.07 5.79 12.26
N LEU A 341 -11.58 4.59 12.56
CA LEU A 341 -11.92 4.21 13.94
C LEU A 341 -10.70 4.38 14.84
N ILE A 342 -10.88 5.09 15.97
CA ILE A 342 -9.90 5.18 17.04
C ILE A 342 -10.22 4.06 18.05
N PHE A 343 -9.33 3.09 18.14
CA PHE A 343 -9.40 2.01 19.11
C PHE A 343 -8.56 2.34 20.33
N THR A 344 -9.14 2.17 21.54
CA THR A 344 -8.44 2.24 22.83
C THR A 344 -8.72 0.95 23.59
N GLY A 345 -7.69 0.17 23.91
CA GLY A 345 -7.91 -1.11 24.56
C GLY A 345 -6.65 -1.95 24.71
N SER A 346 -6.83 -3.18 25.10
CA SER A 346 -5.77 -4.19 25.15
C SER A 346 -5.55 -4.86 23.78
N ALA A 347 -4.39 -5.49 23.64
CA ALA A 347 -4.06 -6.30 22.47
C ALA A 347 -5.08 -7.43 22.23
N ALA A 348 -5.60 -8.05 23.30
CA ALA A 348 -6.60 -9.12 23.20
C ALA A 348 -7.94 -8.61 22.65
N GLU A 349 -8.41 -7.44 23.11
CA GLU A 349 -9.64 -6.80 22.62
C GLU A 349 -9.50 -6.36 21.17
N LEU A 350 -8.31 -5.82 20.78
CA LEU A 350 -8.05 -5.50 19.39
C LEU A 350 -8.04 -6.77 18.53
N ALA A 351 -7.43 -7.85 18.98
CA ALA A 351 -7.43 -9.12 18.25
C ALA A 351 -8.86 -9.66 18.02
N ASP A 352 -9.78 -9.47 18.98
CA ASP A 352 -11.21 -9.83 18.82
C ASP A 352 -11.86 -8.99 17.70
N LEU A 353 -11.61 -7.68 17.66
CA LEU A 353 -12.11 -6.79 16.62
C LEU A 353 -11.58 -7.17 15.23
N LEU A 354 -10.26 -7.38 15.12
CA LEU A 354 -9.62 -7.76 13.86
C LEU A 354 -10.15 -9.09 13.34
N ALA A 355 -10.32 -10.10 14.21
CA ALA A 355 -10.90 -11.39 13.84
C ALA A 355 -12.36 -11.26 13.34
N ALA A 356 -13.18 -10.46 14.02
CA ALA A 356 -14.56 -10.21 13.60
C ALA A 356 -14.64 -9.52 12.23
N TRP A 357 -13.79 -8.54 11.97
CA TRP A 357 -13.76 -7.80 10.70
C TRP A 357 -13.14 -8.63 9.56
N GLN A 358 -12.16 -9.49 9.86
CA GLN A 358 -11.68 -10.48 8.90
C GLN A 358 -12.79 -11.46 8.50
N ALA A 359 -13.56 -11.95 9.47
CA ALA A 359 -14.70 -12.82 9.21
C ALA A 359 -15.79 -12.15 8.35
N ALA A 360 -15.93 -10.81 8.45
CA ALA A 360 -16.78 -10.01 7.58
C ALA A 360 -16.22 -9.85 6.15
N GLY A 361 -14.95 -10.20 5.91
CA GLY A 361 -14.37 -10.30 4.58
C GLY A 361 -13.22 -9.36 4.25
N LEU A 362 -12.67 -8.62 5.22
CA LEU A 362 -11.42 -7.87 5.05
C LEU A 362 -10.22 -8.80 4.88
N ASP A 363 -9.23 -8.38 4.12
CA ASP A 363 -7.97 -9.12 3.90
C ASP A 363 -6.95 -8.84 4.99
N GLY A 364 -6.96 -7.63 5.55
CA GLY A 364 -5.98 -7.20 6.53
C GLY A 364 -6.28 -5.82 7.12
N PHE A 365 -5.29 -5.30 7.84
CA PHE A 365 -5.40 -4.05 8.58
C PHE A 365 -4.13 -3.22 8.46
N ARG A 366 -4.30 -1.90 8.32
CA ARG A 366 -3.21 -0.93 8.46
C ARG A 366 -3.42 -0.16 9.77
N LEU A 367 -2.61 -0.49 10.76
CA LEU A 367 -2.69 0.13 12.08
C LEU A 367 -1.92 1.45 12.08
N ARG A 368 -2.52 2.48 12.66
CA ARG A 368 -1.96 3.81 12.84
C ARG A 368 -1.64 3.99 14.32
N PRO A 369 -0.38 3.81 14.77
CA PRO A 369 0.01 3.97 16.18
C PRO A 369 -0.36 5.37 16.68
N GLY A 370 -1.09 5.47 17.78
CA GLY A 370 -1.43 6.76 18.38
C GLY A 370 -0.18 7.52 18.81
N ALA A 371 0.78 6.82 19.39
CA ALA A 371 2.11 7.32 19.76
C ALA A 371 3.21 6.27 19.47
N VAL A 372 4.37 6.73 19.00
CA VAL A 372 5.55 5.90 18.74
C VAL A 372 6.66 6.28 19.73
N PRO A 373 7.38 5.30 20.30
CA PRO A 373 7.35 3.86 20.02
C PRO A 373 6.22 3.07 20.70
N HIS A 374 5.56 3.60 21.74
CA HIS A 374 4.66 2.88 22.63
C HIS A 374 3.67 1.96 21.92
N ASP A 375 2.80 2.51 21.05
CA ASP A 375 1.78 1.70 20.37
C ASP A 375 2.38 0.80 19.29
N LEU A 376 3.51 1.15 18.70
CA LEU A 376 4.20 0.27 17.75
C LEU A 376 4.79 -0.95 18.45
N ASP A 377 5.42 -0.76 19.62
CA ASP A 377 5.92 -1.85 20.44
C ASP A 377 4.77 -2.75 20.92
N ALA A 378 3.65 -2.18 21.39
CA ALA A 378 2.47 -2.94 21.79
C ALA A 378 1.85 -3.73 20.62
N ILE A 379 1.88 -3.21 19.38
CA ILE A 379 1.48 -3.97 18.20
C ILE A 379 2.38 -5.18 18.00
N THR A 380 3.70 -5.02 18.11
CA THR A 380 4.66 -6.08 17.79
C THR A 380 4.86 -7.08 18.94
N ASP A 381 4.84 -6.61 20.18
CA ASP A 381 5.21 -7.41 21.35
C ASP A 381 3.99 -8.00 22.08
N ASP A 382 2.78 -7.43 21.89
CA ASP A 382 1.55 -7.90 22.54
C ASP A 382 0.50 -8.39 21.52
N LEU A 383 0.12 -7.57 20.50
CA LEU A 383 -0.93 -7.94 19.55
C LEU A 383 -0.49 -9.08 18.64
N VAL A 384 0.70 -9.02 18.06
CA VAL A 384 1.19 -10.07 17.15
C VAL A 384 1.27 -11.42 17.86
N PRO A 385 1.89 -11.58 19.04
CA PRO A 385 1.86 -12.84 19.78
C PRO A 385 0.45 -13.34 20.11
N GLU A 386 -0.49 -12.46 20.44
CA GLU A 386 -1.88 -12.83 20.68
C GLU A 386 -2.57 -13.37 19.42
N LEU A 387 -2.36 -12.72 18.26
CA LEU A 387 -2.88 -13.22 16.98
C LEU A 387 -2.24 -14.55 16.56
N GLN A 388 -0.95 -14.73 16.81
CA GLN A 388 -0.25 -16.00 16.57
C GLN A 388 -0.79 -17.11 17.47
N ARG A 389 -1.00 -16.84 18.77
CA ARG A 389 -1.61 -17.80 19.71
C ARG A 389 -3.01 -18.23 19.26
N ARG A 390 -3.75 -17.37 18.57
CA ARG A 390 -5.07 -17.68 17.99
C ARG A 390 -4.98 -18.36 16.62
N GLY A 391 -3.79 -18.52 16.04
CA GLY A 391 -3.60 -19.06 14.68
C GLY A 391 -4.04 -18.12 13.56
N LEU A 392 -4.20 -16.82 13.85
CA LEU A 392 -4.69 -15.80 12.92
C LEU A 392 -3.56 -15.08 12.17
N PHE A 393 -2.33 -15.18 12.65
CA PHE A 393 -1.18 -14.49 12.05
C PHE A 393 0.01 -15.43 11.88
N ARG A 394 0.90 -15.08 10.95
CA ARG A 394 2.08 -15.86 10.60
C ARG A 394 3.11 -15.92 11.73
N GLU A 395 3.87 -17.01 11.79
CA GLU A 395 5.02 -17.16 12.68
C GLU A 395 6.35 -16.87 11.97
N ASN A 396 6.36 -16.82 10.64
CA ASN A 396 7.52 -16.53 9.81
C ASN A 396 7.10 -15.85 8.51
N TYR A 397 7.98 -15.09 7.88
CA TYR A 397 7.80 -14.65 6.51
C TYR A 397 7.89 -15.85 5.55
N LEU A 398 6.94 -15.93 4.61
CA LEU A 398 6.81 -17.06 3.67
C LEU A 398 7.22 -16.69 2.24
N ALA A 399 7.56 -15.43 1.98
CA ALA A 399 7.91 -14.93 0.67
C ALA A 399 9.03 -13.89 0.77
N ASP A 400 9.74 -13.66 -0.34
CA ASP A 400 10.86 -12.73 -0.41
C ASP A 400 10.45 -11.35 -0.94
N THR A 401 9.22 -11.20 -1.47
CA THR A 401 8.73 -9.96 -2.06
C THR A 401 7.45 -9.48 -1.37
N LEU A 402 7.20 -8.17 -1.42
CA LEU A 402 6.00 -7.60 -0.83
C LEU A 402 4.72 -8.16 -1.48
N ARG A 403 4.70 -8.31 -2.82
CA ARG A 403 3.57 -8.96 -3.49
C ARG A 403 3.37 -10.39 -3.00
N GLY A 404 4.46 -11.13 -2.80
CA GLY A 404 4.42 -12.50 -2.27
C GLY A 404 3.86 -12.58 -0.85
N HIS A 405 4.22 -11.64 0.04
CA HIS A 405 3.64 -11.56 1.40
C HIS A 405 2.12 -11.46 1.37
N LEU A 406 1.58 -10.71 0.41
CA LEU A 406 0.14 -10.51 0.24
C LEU A 406 -0.54 -11.60 -0.62
N GLY A 407 0.18 -12.65 -1.02
CA GLY A 407 -0.35 -13.68 -1.91
C GLY A 407 -0.77 -13.14 -3.29
N LEU A 408 -0.13 -12.07 -3.75
CA LEU A 408 -0.36 -11.49 -5.07
C LEU A 408 0.72 -12.00 -6.03
N PRO A 409 0.35 -12.45 -7.24
CA PRO A 409 1.31 -12.92 -8.22
C PRO A 409 2.18 -11.76 -8.75
N ARG A 410 3.39 -12.09 -9.23
CA ARG A 410 4.16 -11.18 -10.09
C ARG A 410 3.41 -11.03 -11.41
N PRO A 411 2.99 -9.82 -11.81
CA PRO A 411 2.25 -9.62 -13.05
C PRO A 411 3.11 -9.93 -14.27
N GLN A 412 2.45 -10.41 -15.34
CA GLN A 412 3.10 -10.53 -16.64
C GLN A 412 3.39 -9.15 -17.22
N ASN A 413 4.44 -9.03 -18.02
CA ASN A 413 4.73 -7.81 -18.75
C ASN A 413 3.67 -7.61 -19.86
N ARG A 414 3.05 -6.43 -19.88
CA ARG A 414 1.96 -6.13 -20.82
C ARG A 414 2.41 -6.07 -22.28
N TYR A 415 3.66 -5.74 -22.54
CA TYR A 415 4.20 -5.59 -23.89
C TYR A 415 4.73 -6.92 -24.44
N ALA A 416 5.29 -7.79 -23.62
CA ALA A 416 5.76 -9.11 -24.03
C ALA A 416 4.62 -9.98 -24.62
N ALA A 417 3.40 -9.91 -24.02
CA ALA A 417 2.25 -10.63 -24.55
C ALA A 417 1.80 -10.15 -25.94
N THR A 418 1.99 -8.87 -26.25
CA THR A 418 1.66 -8.27 -27.56
C THR A 418 2.68 -8.69 -28.62
N SER A 419 3.97 -8.76 -28.28
CA SER A 419 5.04 -9.16 -29.19
C SER A 419 4.87 -10.60 -29.69
N SER A 420 4.51 -11.53 -28.80
CA SER A 420 4.30 -12.95 -29.18
C SER A 420 3.12 -13.13 -30.15
N THR A 421 2.07 -12.31 -30.04
CA THR A 421 0.91 -12.38 -30.95
C THR A 421 1.24 -11.82 -32.33
N THR A 422 2.06 -10.78 -32.41
CA THR A 422 2.47 -10.15 -33.70
C THR A 422 3.42 -11.08 -34.46
N THR A 423 4.36 -11.74 -33.80
CA THR A 423 5.29 -12.70 -34.45
C THR A 423 4.54 -13.90 -34.99
N ALA A 424 3.58 -14.46 -34.26
CA ALA A 424 2.75 -15.56 -34.72
C ALA A 424 1.86 -15.16 -35.95
N ALA A 425 1.38 -13.93 -35.99
CA ALA A 425 0.61 -13.41 -37.12
C ALA A 425 1.48 -13.18 -38.36
N LEU A 426 2.71 -12.71 -38.22
CA LEU A 426 3.66 -12.56 -39.32
C LEU A 426 4.11 -13.92 -39.88
N GLU A 427 4.40 -14.90 -39.02
CA GLU A 427 4.76 -16.25 -39.45
C GLU A 427 3.58 -16.97 -40.18
N ALA A 428 2.36 -16.79 -39.71
CA ALA A 428 1.18 -17.31 -40.35
C ALA A 428 0.93 -16.69 -41.75
N THR A 429 1.23 -15.39 -41.90
CA THR A 429 1.09 -14.70 -43.19
C THR A 429 2.19 -15.08 -44.18
N THR A 430 3.42 -15.34 -43.70
CA THR A 430 4.53 -15.80 -44.56
C THR A 430 4.35 -17.25 -45.01
N ALA A 431 3.76 -18.10 -44.18
CA ALA A 431 3.46 -19.49 -44.52
C ALA A 431 2.36 -19.65 -45.58
N GLN A 432 1.45 -18.69 -45.68
CA GLN A 432 0.38 -18.68 -46.70
C GLN A 432 0.83 -18.05 -48.04
N GLY A 433 1.93 -17.30 -48.08
CA GLY A 433 2.47 -16.66 -49.27
C GLY A 433 3.39 -17.52 -50.14
N VAL A 434 3.76 -18.71 -49.69
CA VAL A 434 4.68 -19.62 -50.42
C VAL A 434 3.97 -20.78 -51.12
N SER A 435 2.63 -20.80 -51.11
CA SER A 435 1.79 -21.84 -51.73
C SER A 435 0.87 -21.30 -52.82
N ALA A 436 1.35 -20.36 -53.68
CA ALA A 436 0.68 -19.92 -54.88
C ALA A 436 1.62 -19.88 -56.08
#